data_318c4470108075099f82320754ffb2de
#
_entry.id   318c4470108075099f82320754ffb2de
#
_cell.length_a   1.000
_cell.length_b   1.000
_cell.length_c   1.000
_cell.angle_alpha   90.00
_cell.angle_beta   90.00
_cell.angle_gamma   90.00
#
_symmetry.space_group_name_H-M   'P 1'
#
loop_
_entity.id
_entity.type
_entity.pdbx_description
1 polymer ?
#
loop_
_entity_poly.entity_id
_entity_poly.type
_entity_poly.pdbx_seq_one_letter_code
_entity_poly.pdbx_strand_id
1 'polypeptide(L)'
;NNDLGINFQTNYYSLYGNANYRILNSTKYLNSFNINLNAFSQFQKETGLVQGNNFNVNVNINNKKNHYFGVGINLNPLKSHDFYEPRVENRYVIIPTRLGGWLYFSSNYNYKFAFDFNPNFGILNEAGRNGYGFSMGPRYRFNDKFLLNYNFNFFRQNNNKGFVDSIDDDTNPLTPNAIIFANRNVITYSNSISGK
;
A
#
# COMPACT_ATOMS: atom_id res chain seq x y z
N ASN A 1 -8.35 23.17 15.19
CA ASN A 1 -7.49 24.19 14.57
C ASN A 1 -6.16 23.54 14.24
N ASN A 2 -5.85 23.47 12.95
CA ASN A 2 -4.56 22.98 12.45
C ASN A 2 -3.69 24.18 12.10
N ASP A 3 -3.00 24.73 13.08
CA ASP A 3 -2.18 25.94 12.90
C ASP A 3 -0.83 25.66 12.24
N LEU A 4 -0.45 24.37 12.01
CA LEU A 4 0.88 23.97 11.54
C LEU A 4 0.89 23.03 10.32
N GLY A 5 -0.18 22.94 9.55
CA GLY A 5 -0.19 22.12 8.35
C GLY A 5 -1.57 21.83 7.77
N ILE A 6 -1.58 21.35 6.51
CA ILE A 6 -2.80 20.91 5.85
C ILE A 6 -3.16 19.52 6.37
N ASN A 7 -4.27 19.42 7.11
CA ASN A 7 -4.85 18.13 7.45
C ASN A 7 -5.96 17.82 6.44
N PHE A 8 -5.72 16.85 5.57
CA PHE A 8 -6.67 16.44 4.54
C PHE A 8 -7.85 15.63 5.09
N GLN A 9 -7.75 15.15 6.35
CA GLN A 9 -8.82 14.41 7.00
C GLN A 9 -9.16 15.03 8.35
N THR A 10 -10.40 15.42 8.51
CA THR A 10 -10.93 15.99 9.75
C THR A 10 -12.16 15.22 10.19
N ASN A 11 -12.59 15.43 11.43
CA ASN A 11 -13.86 14.92 11.94
C ASN A 11 -13.99 13.38 11.93
N TYR A 12 -12.95 12.68 12.42
CA TYR A 12 -12.93 11.23 12.53
C TYR A 12 -12.46 10.77 13.91
N TYR A 13 -12.70 9.50 14.21
CA TYR A 13 -12.00 8.76 15.25
C TYR A 13 -11.44 7.46 14.66
N SER A 14 -10.39 6.95 15.26
CA SER A 14 -9.75 5.71 14.80
C SER A 14 -9.47 4.76 15.94
N LEU A 15 -9.52 3.47 15.64
CA LEU A 15 -9.14 2.38 16.51
C LEU A 15 -7.94 1.67 15.90
N TYR A 16 -6.95 1.36 16.72
CA TYR A 16 -5.76 0.64 16.30
C TYR A 16 -5.41 -0.44 17.31
N GLY A 17 -5.11 -1.63 16.82
CA GLY A 17 -4.62 -2.75 17.59
C GLY A 17 -3.39 -3.37 16.94
N ASN A 18 -2.41 -3.77 17.73
CA ASN A 18 -1.20 -4.43 17.27
C ASN A 18 -0.84 -5.59 18.20
N ALA A 19 -0.43 -6.71 17.61
CA ALA A 19 0.20 -7.81 18.32
C ALA A 19 1.48 -8.20 17.57
N ASN A 20 2.56 -8.42 18.31
CA ASN A 20 3.85 -8.75 17.75
C ASN A 20 4.50 -9.91 18.50
N TYR A 21 4.99 -10.91 17.77
CA TYR A 21 5.80 -11.99 18.31
C TYR A 21 7.15 -12.02 17.64
N ARG A 22 8.23 -12.05 18.43
CA ARG A 22 9.61 -12.00 17.95
C ARG A 22 10.47 -13.09 18.58
N ILE A 23 11.26 -13.75 17.76
CA ILE A 23 12.38 -14.57 18.19
C ILE A 23 13.65 -13.80 17.83
N LEU A 24 14.31 -13.23 18.84
CA LEU A 24 15.53 -12.43 18.67
C LEU A 24 16.79 -13.27 18.89
N ASN A 25 16.67 -14.35 19.68
CA ASN A 25 17.79 -15.27 19.91
C ASN A 25 17.98 -16.14 18.66
N SER A 26 19.21 -16.16 18.20
CA SER A 26 19.60 -16.98 17.06
C SER A 26 19.37 -18.48 17.33
N THR A 27 18.64 -19.13 16.44
CA THR A 27 18.38 -20.58 16.46
C THR A 27 19.34 -21.33 15.53
N LYS A 28 19.17 -22.64 15.36
CA LYS A 28 19.93 -23.44 14.38
C LYS A 28 19.75 -22.96 12.94
N TYR A 29 18.55 -22.44 12.58
CA TYR A 29 18.19 -22.11 11.20
C TYR A 29 18.04 -20.60 10.95
N LEU A 30 17.66 -19.84 11.98
CA LEU A 30 17.29 -18.42 11.87
C LEU A 30 18.16 -17.55 12.77
N ASN A 31 18.46 -16.35 12.30
CA ASN A 31 19.00 -15.28 13.11
C ASN A 31 17.87 -14.51 13.82
N SER A 32 16.77 -14.29 13.13
CA SER A 32 15.56 -13.68 13.71
C SER A 32 14.29 -14.10 12.98
N PHE A 33 13.20 -14.05 13.71
CA PHE A 33 11.85 -14.24 13.20
C PHE A 33 10.94 -13.20 13.84
N ASN A 34 10.02 -12.65 13.05
CA ASN A 34 9.04 -11.69 13.52
C ASN A 34 7.71 -11.91 12.81
N ILE A 35 6.62 -11.94 13.56
CA ILE A 35 5.25 -11.89 13.06
C ILE A 35 4.52 -10.72 13.69
N ASN A 36 3.87 -9.90 12.86
CA ASN A 36 3.06 -8.76 13.25
C ASN A 36 1.64 -8.96 12.79
N LEU A 37 0.69 -8.67 13.68
CA LEU A 37 -0.73 -8.55 13.41
C LEU A 37 -1.11 -7.08 13.67
N ASN A 38 -1.77 -6.44 12.72
CA ASN A 38 -2.26 -5.08 12.89
C ASN A 38 -3.72 -5.03 12.48
N ALA A 39 -4.51 -4.31 13.26
CA ALA A 39 -5.89 -3.98 12.94
C ALA A 39 -6.09 -2.47 13.06
N PHE A 40 -6.68 -1.86 12.06
CA PHE A 40 -6.98 -0.45 12.02
C PHE A 40 -8.39 -0.23 11.49
N SER A 41 -9.14 0.67 12.10
CA SER A 41 -10.41 1.14 11.59
C SER A 41 -10.56 2.63 11.90
N GLN A 42 -11.09 3.37 10.93
CA GLN A 42 -11.38 4.81 11.02
C GLN A 42 -12.81 5.06 10.65
N PHE A 43 -13.48 5.90 11.43
CA PHE A 43 -14.90 6.20 11.30
C PHE A 43 -15.11 7.70 11.24
N GLN A 44 -16.02 8.15 10.40
CA GLN A 44 -16.48 9.53 10.44
C GLN A 44 -17.24 9.80 11.75
N LYS A 45 -16.93 10.90 12.39
CA LYS A 45 -17.46 11.19 13.74
C LYS A 45 -18.97 11.43 13.75
N GLU A 46 -19.51 12.08 12.73
CA GLU A 46 -20.92 12.45 12.67
C GLU A 46 -21.83 11.31 12.27
N THR A 47 -21.43 10.52 11.27
CA THR A 47 -22.25 9.47 10.68
C THR A 47 -21.93 8.08 11.18
N GLY A 48 -20.75 7.89 11.78
CA GLY A 48 -20.23 6.57 12.15
C GLY A 48 -19.82 5.70 10.94
N LEU A 49 -19.86 6.25 9.73
CA LEU A 49 -19.47 5.49 8.52
C LEU A 49 -17.97 5.17 8.51
N VAL A 50 -17.65 3.95 8.07
CA VAL A 50 -16.24 3.52 7.94
C VAL A 50 -15.57 4.34 6.85
N GLN A 51 -14.54 5.09 7.18
CA GLN A 51 -13.69 5.83 6.23
C GLN A 51 -12.48 5.02 5.79
N GLY A 52 -11.97 4.16 6.66
CA GLY A 52 -10.83 3.30 6.38
C GLY A 52 -10.81 2.10 7.31
N ASN A 53 -10.32 0.99 6.82
CA ASN A 53 -10.10 -0.20 7.63
C ASN A 53 -8.95 -1.01 7.01
N ASN A 54 -8.16 -1.65 7.85
CA ASN A 54 -7.11 -2.56 7.41
C ASN A 54 -6.83 -3.59 8.50
N PHE A 55 -6.76 -4.83 8.11
CA PHE A 55 -6.20 -5.91 8.90
C PHE A 55 -5.03 -6.49 8.14
N ASN A 56 -3.85 -6.56 8.76
CA ASN A 56 -2.70 -7.14 8.09
C ASN A 56 -1.91 -8.09 8.98
N VAL A 57 -1.30 -9.07 8.32
CA VAL A 57 -0.37 -10.03 8.91
C VAL A 57 0.92 -9.95 8.12
N ASN A 58 2.03 -9.78 8.82
CA ASN A 58 3.35 -9.70 8.23
C ASN A 58 4.30 -10.67 8.94
N VAL A 59 4.99 -11.49 8.17
CA VAL A 59 6.03 -12.40 8.66
C VAL A 59 7.37 -11.99 8.06
N ASN A 60 8.39 -11.85 8.89
CA ASN A 60 9.74 -11.50 8.49
C ASN A 60 10.74 -12.47 9.10
N ILE A 61 11.67 -12.93 8.28
CA ILE A 61 12.65 -13.96 8.62
C ILE A 61 14.04 -13.50 8.17
N ASN A 62 15.03 -13.62 9.05
CA ASN A 62 16.44 -13.55 8.68
C ASN A 62 17.08 -14.91 8.92
N ASN A 63 17.59 -15.54 7.87
CA ASN A 63 18.23 -16.85 7.97
C ASN A 63 19.71 -16.75 8.40
N LYS A 64 20.35 -17.89 8.66
CA LYS A 64 21.76 -17.98 9.06
C LYS A 64 22.77 -17.43 8.05
N LYS A 65 22.37 -17.32 6.78
CA LYS A 65 23.20 -16.75 5.71
C LYS A 65 22.93 -15.24 5.53
N ASN A 66 22.17 -14.62 6.45
CA ASN A 66 21.74 -13.21 6.39
C ASN A 66 20.94 -12.87 5.12
N HIS A 67 20.13 -13.80 4.64
CA HIS A 67 19.08 -13.50 3.68
C HIS A 67 17.79 -13.17 4.42
N TYR A 68 17.11 -12.11 3.98
CA TYR A 68 15.83 -11.67 4.51
C TYR A 68 14.68 -12.14 3.61
N PHE A 69 13.63 -12.62 4.26
CA PHE A 69 12.37 -12.99 3.62
C PHE A 69 11.24 -12.29 4.37
N GLY A 70 10.34 -11.71 3.63
CA GLY A 70 9.11 -11.14 4.17
C GLY A 70 7.91 -11.58 3.37
N VAL A 71 6.78 -11.77 4.02
CA VAL A 71 5.48 -11.98 3.40
C VAL A 71 4.43 -11.23 4.19
N GLY A 72 3.50 -10.61 3.48
CA GLY A 72 2.39 -9.92 4.10
C GLY A 72 1.10 -10.07 3.33
N ILE A 73 0.00 -10.14 4.09
CA ILE A 73 -1.36 -10.10 3.56
C ILE A 73 -2.06 -8.90 4.20
N ASN A 74 -2.79 -8.15 3.37
CA ASN A 74 -3.56 -6.99 3.77
C ASN A 74 -5.01 -7.18 3.36
N LEU A 75 -5.91 -7.04 4.31
CA LEU A 75 -7.36 -7.13 4.12
C LEU A 75 -8.01 -5.80 4.49
N ASN A 76 -8.87 -5.31 3.63
CA ASN A 76 -9.83 -4.26 3.95
C ASN A 76 -11.22 -4.91 3.93
N PRO A 77 -11.66 -5.55 5.04
CA PRO A 77 -12.84 -6.42 5.04
C PRO A 77 -14.16 -5.66 4.98
N LEU A 78 -14.15 -4.38 5.29
CA LEU A 78 -15.34 -3.53 5.24
C LEU A 78 -15.24 -2.58 4.05
N LYS A 79 -16.38 -2.27 3.41
CA LYS A 79 -16.47 -1.15 2.47
C LYS A 79 -16.16 0.14 3.22
N SER A 80 -15.40 1.04 2.60
CA SER A 80 -15.11 2.36 3.15
C SER A 80 -15.75 3.46 2.33
N HIS A 81 -15.98 4.61 2.97
CA HIS A 81 -16.61 5.78 2.39
C HIS A 81 -15.56 6.88 2.30
N ASP A 82 -15.15 7.18 1.07
CA ASP A 82 -14.21 8.25 0.79
C ASP A 82 -14.98 9.55 0.56
N PHE A 83 -14.88 10.47 1.52
CA PHE A 83 -15.55 11.78 1.48
C PHE A 83 -14.70 12.85 0.77
N TYR A 84 -13.47 12.52 0.36
CA TYR A 84 -12.52 13.48 -0.20
C TYR A 84 -12.43 13.37 -1.72
N GLU A 85 -12.44 12.15 -2.26
CA GLU A 85 -12.34 11.93 -3.70
C GLU A 85 -13.47 12.59 -4.50
N PRO A 86 -14.73 12.68 -4.02
CA PRO A 86 -15.80 13.40 -4.72
C PRO A 86 -15.58 14.90 -4.88
N ARG A 87 -14.79 15.54 -3.99
CA ARG A 87 -14.52 16.99 -3.97
C ARG A 87 -15.77 17.86 -3.80
N VAL A 88 -16.86 17.26 -3.35
CA VAL A 88 -18.14 17.91 -3.04
C VAL A 88 -18.49 17.61 -1.61
N GLU A 89 -18.86 18.64 -0.86
CA GLU A 89 -19.19 18.53 0.55
C GLU A 89 -20.34 17.55 0.79
N ASN A 90 -20.21 16.74 1.87
CA ASN A 90 -21.21 15.74 2.29
C ASN A 90 -21.47 14.60 1.27
N ARG A 91 -20.65 14.47 0.24
CA ARG A 91 -20.70 13.34 -0.72
C ARG A 91 -19.57 12.39 -0.46
N TYR A 92 -19.77 11.11 -0.77
CA TYR A 92 -18.74 10.09 -0.67
C TYR A 92 -18.80 9.09 -1.82
N VAL A 93 -17.70 8.45 -2.10
CA VAL A 93 -17.63 7.28 -2.98
C VAL A 93 -17.39 6.03 -2.13
N ILE A 94 -18.07 4.94 -2.47
CA ILE A 94 -17.88 3.66 -1.79
C ILE A 94 -16.68 2.95 -2.40
N ILE A 95 -15.69 2.66 -1.54
CA ILE A 95 -14.55 1.82 -1.89
C ILE A 95 -14.88 0.39 -1.45
N PRO A 96 -14.88 -0.59 -2.38
CA PRO A 96 -15.18 -1.97 -2.06
C PRO A 96 -14.11 -2.61 -1.17
N THR A 97 -14.41 -3.76 -0.60
CA THR A 97 -13.46 -4.58 0.15
C THR A 97 -12.25 -4.94 -0.71
N ARG A 98 -11.10 -5.12 -0.08
CA ARG A 98 -9.82 -5.35 -0.78
C ARG A 98 -9.03 -6.46 -0.12
N LEU A 99 -8.43 -7.32 -0.95
CA LEU A 99 -7.35 -8.25 -0.59
C LEU A 99 -6.07 -7.76 -1.26
N GLY A 100 -4.97 -7.71 -0.53
CA GLY A 100 -3.65 -7.43 -1.05
C GLY A 100 -2.59 -8.32 -0.42
N GLY A 101 -1.45 -8.42 -1.08
CA GLY A 101 -0.33 -9.17 -0.55
C GLY A 101 1.00 -8.74 -1.17
N TRP A 102 2.07 -9.08 -0.49
CA TRP A 102 3.42 -8.82 -0.95
C TRP A 102 4.39 -9.91 -0.47
N LEU A 103 5.44 -10.11 -1.23
CA LEU A 103 6.61 -10.86 -0.83
C LEU A 103 7.82 -9.93 -0.85
N TYR A 104 8.80 -10.21 -0.02
CA TYR A 104 10.08 -9.54 -0.02
C TYR A 104 11.20 -10.56 0.14
N PHE A 105 12.17 -10.48 -0.73
CA PHE A 105 13.42 -11.20 -0.64
C PHE A 105 14.57 -10.23 -0.75
N SER A 106 15.55 -10.34 0.16
CA SER A 106 16.80 -9.61 0.10
C SER A 106 17.95 -10.57 0.39
N SER A 107 18.87 -10.68 -0.54
CA SER A 107 20.06 -11.50 -0.35
C SER A 107 21.08 -10.81 0.57
N ASN A 108 22.03 -11.58 1.07
CA ASN A 108 23.12 -11.04 1.90
C ASN A 108 24.00 -10.05 1.11
N TYR A 109 24.04 -8.78 1.53
CA TYR A 109 24.80 -7.71 0.89
C TYR A 109 26.32 -7.82 1.05
N ASN A 110 26.81 -8.77 1.84
CA ASN A 110 28.24 -9.07 1.88
C ASN A 110 28.73 -9.86 0.66
N TYR A 111 27.80 -10.43 -0.12
CA TYR A 111 28.16 -11.10 -1.36
C TYR A 111 28.55 -10.10 -2.46
N LYS A 112 29.41 -10.56 -3.37
CA LYS A 112 29.80 -9.77 -4.53
C LYS A 112 28.60 -9.37 -5.40
N PHE A 113 27.65 -10.32 -5.58
CA PHE A 113 26.34 -10.07 -6.16
C PHE A 113 25.25 -10.20 -5.09
N ALA A 114 24.43 -9.19 -4.97
CA ALA A 114 23.26 -9.19 -4.09
C ALA A 114 22.02 -8.77 -4.88
N PHE A 115 20.85 -9.17 -4.40
CA PHE A 115 19.60 -8.98 -5.13
C PHE A 115 18.44 -8.80 -4.16
N ASP A 116 17.60 -7.81 -4.44
CA ASP A 116 16.31 -7.58 -3.80
C ASP A 116 15.18 -7.84 -4.77
N PHE A 117 14.08 -8.42 -4.30
CA PHE A 117 12.88 -8.65 -5.08
C PHE A 117 11.63 -8.48 -4.22
N ASN A 118 10.67 -7.70 -4.70
CA ASN A 118 9.46 -7.38 -3.96
C ASN A 118 8.25 -7.35 -4.91
N PRO A 119 7.58 -8.48 -5.18
CA PRO A 119 6.30 -8.52 -5.86
C PRO A 119 5.16 -8.15 -4.91
N ASN A 120 4.12 -7.53 -5.46
CA ASN A 120 2.91 -7.16 -4.73
C ASN A 120 1.68 -7.22 -5.63
N PHE A 121 0.51 -7.37 -5.00
CA PHE A 121 -0.78 -7.34 -5.66
C PHE A 121 -1.86 -6.77 -4.77
N GLY A 122 -2.95 -6.31 -5.39
CA GLY A 122 -4.17 -5.89 -4.71
C GLY A 122 -5.37 -6.12 -5.60
N ILE A 123 -6.42 -6.72 -5.04
CA ILE A 123 -7.67 -7.02 -5.73
C ILE A 123 -8.80 -6.39 -4.92
N LEU A 124 -9.64 -5.61 -5.58
CA LEU A 124 -10.85 -5.06 -4.99
C LEU A 124 -12.04 -5.95 -5.38
N ASN A 125 -13.03 -6.04 -4.51
CA ASN A 125 -14.27 -6.77 -4.78
C ASN A 125 -15.17 -5.96 -5.75
N GLU A 126 -14.61 -5.70 -6.93
CA GLU A 126 -15.23 -5.03 -8.07
C GLU A 126 -14.62 -5.58 -9.35
N ALA A 127 -15.46 -5.84 -10.36
CA ALA A 127 -15.05 -6.50 -11.59
C ALA A 127 -13.86 -5.81 -12.26
N GLY A 128 -12.76 -6.56 -12.45
CA GLY A 128 -11.56 -6.10 -13.12
C GLY A 128 -10.74 -5.03 -12.39
N ARG A 129 -11.11 -4.62 -11.15
CA ARG A 129 -10.38 -3.62 -10.39
C ARG A 129 -9.28 -4.25 -9.55
N ASN A 130 -8.07 -4.19 -10.05
CA ASN A 130 -6.91 -4.80 -9.42
C ASN A 130 -5.63 -4.01 -9.73
N GLY A 131 -4.57 -4.34 -9.00
CA GLY A 131 -3.24 -3.82 -9.27
C GLY A 131 -2.19 -4.87 -8.91
N TYR A 132 -1.09 -4.89 -9.63
CA TYR A 132 0.05 -5.74 -9.34
C TYR A 132 1.34 -5.11 -9.83
N GLY A 133 2.41 -5.48 -9.19
CA GLY A 133 3.70 -4.95 -9.55
C GLY A 133 4.83 -5.68 -8.85
N PHE A 134 6.03 -5.25 -9.17
CA PHE A 134 7.22 -5.70 -8.48
C PHE A 134 8.33 -4.65 -8.54
N SER A 135 9.20 -4.68 -7.55
CA SER A 135 10.49 -4.03 -7.60
C SER A 135 11.61 -5.05 -7.57
N MET A 136 12.70 -4.77 -8.25
CA MET A 136 13.93 -5.55 -8.18
C MET A 136 15.15 -4.64 -8.11
N GLY A 137 16.14 -5.08 -7.32
CA GLY A 137 17.35 -4.31 -7.05
C GLY A 137 18.60 -5.18 -7.11
N PRO A 138 19.12 -5.53 -8.31
CA PRO A 138 20.44 -6.16 -8.40
C PRO A 138 21.52 -5.15 -8.01
N ARG A 139 22.49 -5.67 -7.26
CA ARG A 139 23.64 -4.95 -6.76
C ARG A 139 24.89 -5.75 -7.00
N TYR A 140 25.92 -5.11 -7.58
CA TYR A 140 27.17 -5.76 -7.86
C TYR A 140 28.36 -4.96 -7.33
N ARG A 141 29.18 -5.59 -6.47
CA ARG A 141 30.39 -5.04 -5.91
C ARG A 141 31.58 -5.53 -6.75
N PHE A 142 32.16 -4.62 -7.52
CA PHE A 142 33.37 -4.91 -8.31
C PHE A 142 34.60 -5.06 -7.41
N ASN A 143 34.75 -4.14 -6.46
CA ASN A 143 35.77 -4.11 -5.44
C ASN A 143 35.31 -3.26 -4.24
N ASP A 144 36.20 -2.99 -3.29
CA ASP A 144 35.85 -2.22 -2.07
C ASP A 144 35.58 -0.73 -2.33
N LYS A 145 35.97 -0.23 -3.49
CA LYS A 145 35.80 1.19 -3.89
C LYS A 145 34.71 1.39 -4.94
N PHE A 146 34.26 0.32 -5.59
CA PHE A 146 33.26 0.45 -6.67
C PHE A 146 32.14 -0.58 -6.53
N LEU A 147 30.93 -0.03 -6.36
CA LEU A 147 29.66 -0.74 -6.24
C LEU A 147 28.68 -0.16 -7.23
N LEU A 148 27.98 -1.01 -7.97
CA LEU A 148 26.88 -0.65 -8.86
C LEU A 148 25.55 -1.18 -8.30
N ASN A 149 24.56 -0.31 -8.24
CA ASN A 149 23.17 -0.68 -7.93
C ASN A 149 22.29 -0.31 -9.12
N TYR A 150 21.37 -1.20 -9.45
CA TYR A 150 20.28 -0.93 -10.37
C TYR A 150 18.96 -1.17 -9.64
N ASN A 151 17.99 -0.28 -9.82
CA ASN A 151 16.64 -0.48 -9.31
C ASN A 151 15.65 -0.38 -10.47
N PHE A 152 14.75 -1.32 -10.52
CA PHE A 152 13.64 -1.35 -11.46
C PHE A 152 12.33 -1.53 -10.71
N ASN A 153 11.33 -0.73 -11.06
CA ASN A 153 9.98 -0.86 -10.54
C ASN A 153 9.00 -0.95 -11.70
N PHE A 154 8.08 -1.87 -11.59
CA PHE A 154 6.93 -2.04 -12.46
C PHE A 154 5.67 -2.06 -11.62
N PHE A 155 4.66 -1.30 -12.02
CA PHE A 155 3.35 -1.36 -11.42
C PHE A 155 2.26 -1.18 -12.48
N ARG A 156 1.24 -2.02 -12.44
CA ARG A 156 0.05 -1.93 -13.26
C ARG A 156 -1.18 -1.86 -12.39
N GLN A 157 -2.08 -0.94 -12.73
CA GLN A 157 -3.36 -0.75 -12.08
C GLN A 157 -4.46 -0.77 -13.12
N ASN A 158 -5.45 -1.64 -12.93
CA ASN A 158 -6.57 -1.79 -13.85
C ASN A 158 -7.85 -1.25 -13.19
N ASN A 159 -8.69 -0.58 -13.98
CA ASN A 159 -9.99 -0.02 -13.59
C ASN A 159 -9.92 0.82 -12.30
N ASN A 160 -8.84 1.58 -12.12
CA ASN A 160 -8.73 2.51 -11.01
C ASN A 160 -9.71 3.67 -11.20
N LYS A 161 -10.68 3.82 -10.30
CA LYS A 161 -11.63 4.93 -10.31
C LYS A 161 -10.99 6.19 -9.74
N GLY A 162 -11.22 7.31 -10.42
CA GLY A 162 -10.82 8.62 -9.95
C GLY A 162 -11.79 9.69 -10.43
N PHE A 163 -11.86 10.76 -9.66
CA PHE A 163 -12.63 11.95 -9.97
C PHE A 163 -12.18 12.55 -11.32
N VAL A 164 -13.16 12.97 -12.11
CA VAL A 164 -12.93 13.68 -13.37
C VAL A 164 -13.47 15.10 -13.28
N ASP A 165 -14.76 15.23 -12.98
CA ASP A 165 -15.46 16.51 -12.97
C ASP A 165 -16.73 16.44 -12.13
N SER A 166 -17.30 17.60 -11.85
CA SER A 166 -18.65 17.76 -11.29
C SER A 166 -19.50 18.60 -12.25
N ILE A 167 -20.74 18.20 -12.44
CA ILE A 167 -21.71 18.94 -13.24
C ILE A 167 -22.73 19.54 -12.28
N ASP A 168 -22.76 20.86 -12.24
CA ASP A 168 -23.83 21.61 -11.56
C ASP A 168 -24.98 21.77 -12.56
N ASP A 169 -26.09 21.13 -12.31
CA ASP A 169 -27.31 21.30 -13.11
C ASP A 169 -28.28 22.19 -12.34
N ASP A 170 -28.18 23.50 -12.59
CA ASP A 170 -29.07 24.51 -12.02
C ASP A 170 -30.53 24.36 -12.53
N THR A 171 -30.74 23.56 -13.59
CA THR A 171 -32.07 23.38 -14.20
C THR A 171 -32.82 22.16 -13.67
N ASN A 172 -32.12 21.21 -13.03
CA ASN A 172 -32.72 20.01 -12.46
C ASN A 172 -32.42 19.86 -10.95
N PRO A 173 -33.30 20.32 -10.08
CA PRO A 173 -33.11 20.22 -8.63
C PRO A 173 -33.08 18.78 -8.12
N LEU A 174 -33.44 17.77 -8.94
CA LEU A 174 -33.37 16.35 -8.55
C LEU A 174 -31.98 15.72 -8.79
N THR A 175 -31.13 16.37 -9.57
CA THR A 175 -29.77 15.91 -9.86
C THR A 175 -28.70 17.01 -9.66
N PRO A 176 -28.78 17.85 -8.61
CA PRO A 176 -27.75 18.85 -8.36
C PRO A 176 -26.42 18.14 -8.08
N ASN A 177 -25.35 18.61 -8.72
CA ASN A 177 -23.99 18.15 -8.47
C ASN A 177 -23.75 16.66 -8.81
N ALA A 178 -24.00 16.27 -10.06
CA ALA A 178 -23.55 14.99 -10.56
C ALA A 178 -22.02 14.93 -10.59
N ILE A 179 -21.44 13.87 -10.02
CA ILE A 179 -19.99 13.70 -9.94
C ILE A 179 -19.58 12.63 -10.95
N ILE A 180 -18.65 12.98 -11.83
CA ILE A 180 -18.15 12.09 -12.88
C ILE A 180 -16.87 11.41 -12.39
N PHE A 181 -16.87 10.07 -12.42
CA PHE A 181 -15.71 9.24 -12.19
C PHE A 181 -15.33 8.50 -13.46
N ALA A 182 -14.03 8.38 -13.73
CA ALA A 182 -13.52 7.56 -14.82
C ALA A 182 -12.74 6.36 -14.30
N ASN A 183 -12.78 5.26 -15.05
CA ASN A 183 -11.90 4.13 -14.87
C ASN A 183 -10.58 4.37 -15.61
N ARG A 184 -9.46 4.23 -14.93
CA ARG A 184 -8.13 4.44 -15.49
C ARG A 184 -7.33 3.13 -15.44
N ASN A 185 -6.64 2.83 -16.52
CA ASN A 185 -5.60 1.82 -16.54
C ASN A 185 -4.25 2.53 -16.53
N VAL A 186 -3.44 2.26 -15.53
CA VAL A 186 -2.15 2.93 -15.35
C VAL A 186 -1.05 1.88 -15.35
N ILE A 187 0.01 2.13 -16.11
CA ILE A 187 1.24 1.36 -16.08
C ILE A 187 2.38 2.31 -15.76
N THR A 188 3.14 1.98 -14.74
CA THR A 188 4.29 2.77 -14.31
C THR A 188 5.55 1.94 -14.40
N TYR A 189 6.58 2.52 -15.01
CA TYR A 189 7.94 2.00 -15.01
C TYR A 189 8.86 3.05 -14.42
N SER A 190 9.77 2.62 -13.55
CA SER A 190 10.86 3.49 -13.11
C SER A 190 12.17 2.71 -13.03
N ASN A 191 13.25 3.39 -13.38
CA ASN A 191 14.59 2.85 -13.38
C ASN A 191 15.54 3.84 -12.70
N SER A 192 16.48 3.32 -11.93
CA SER A 192 17.61 4.12 -11.46
C SER A 192 18.89 3.30 -11.42
N ILE A 193 20.00 3.93 -11.75
CA ILE A 193 21.35 3.38 -11.65
C ILE A 193 22.13 4.30 -10.73
N SER A 194 22.84 3.73 -9.77
CA SER A 194 23.76 4.46 -8.89
C SER A 194 25.05 3.70 -8.70
N GLY A 195 26.17 4.45 -8.72
CA GLY A 195 27.51 3.95 -8.40
C GLY A 195 28.06 4.62 -7.15
N LYS A 196 28.83 3.88 -6.37
CA LYS A 196 29.51 4.39 -5.19
C LYS A 196 30.94 3.87 -5.16
#